data_969c672c4c23f9ac5652ea68fd424bf1
#
_entry.id   969c672c4c23f9ac5652ea68fd424bf1
#
_cell.length_a   1.000
_cell.length_b   1.000
_cell.length_c   1.000
_cell.angle_alpha   90.00
_cell.angle_beta   90.00
_cell.angle_gamma   90.00
#
_symmetry.space_group_name_H-M   'P 1'
#
loop_
_entity.id
_entity.type
_entity.pdbx_description
1 polymer ?
#
loop_
_entity_poly.entity_id
_entity_poly.type
_entity_poly.pdbx_seq_one_letter_code
_entity_poly.pdbx_strand_id
1 'polypeptide(L)'
;HLQNLRKKKSLKKFGNLKFKIYNSKSEKTSILNELFVQKNIRLSSKGIEDILKSKDLEFYKKFEQKSFDNIKTHLSSLIFNDELIVIHWGIIYKKRFYYLLPSMKENQLNKYSPGRLLISLLIRWSISKKLEVFDFTLGDENYKKSWSNKNSYLFNYVESKSLNGFNLFLLIKLKLFLKRIDKKNYLRKIVSTIKK
;
A
#
# COMPACT_ATOMS: atom_id res chain seq x y z
N HIS A 1 -3.17 -10.97 17.09
CA HIS A 1 -4.35 -10.17 17.45
C HIS A 1 -4.16 -9.43 18.79
N LEU A 2 -3.81 -10.12 19.87
CA LEU A 2 -3.62 -9.55 21.22
C LEU A 2 -2.58 -8.41 21.24
N GLN A 3 -1.47 -8.55 20.50
CA GLN A 3 -0.43 -7.52 20.42
C GLN A 3 -0.96 -6.20 19.80
N ASN A 4 -1.83 -6.28 18.81
CA ASN A 4 -2.45 -5.08 18.20
C ASN A 4 -3.45 -4.42 19.16
N LEU A 5 -4.17 -5.20 19.96
CA LEU A 5 -5.05 -4.67 20.99
C LEU A 5 -4.27 -3.94 22.10
N ARG A 6 -3.14 -4.51 22.55
CA ARG A 6 -2.24 -3.85 23.53
C ARG A 6 -1.70 -2.52 22.98
N LYS A 7 -1.20 -2.49 21.73
CA LYS A 7 -0.72 -1.28 21.09
C LYS A 7 -1.81 -0.21 20.91
N LYS A 8 -3.04 -0.63 20.57
CA LYS A 8 -4.19 0.27 20.50
C LYS A 8 -4.51 0.88 21.87
N LYS A 9 -4.54 0.05 22.94
CA LYS A 9 -4.75 0.54 24.31
C LYS A 9 -3.64 1.50 24.74
N SER A 10 -2.38 1.19 24.40
CA SER A 10 -1.26 2.09 24.70
C SER A 10 -1.40 3.44 24.00
N LEU A 11 -1.71 3.47 22.69
CA LEU A 11 -1.94 4.74 21.97
C LEU A 11 -3.07 5.55 22.60
N LYS A 12 -4.18 4.90 22.94
CA LYS A 12 -5.35 5.58 23.55
C LYS A 12 -5.06 6.18 24.94
N LYS A 13 -4.03 5.72 25.63
CA LYS A 13 -3.60 6.34 26.91
C LYS A 13 -2.94 7.71 26.71
N PHE A 14 -2.35 7.95 25.54
CA PHE A 14 -1.59 9.17 25.25
C PHE A 14 -2.38 10.18 24.40
N GLY A 15 -3.57 9.81 23.93
CA GLY A 15 -4.39 10.72 23.12
C GLY A 15 -5.61 10.06 22.48
N ASN A 16 -6.32 10.88 21.72
CA ASN A 16 -7.53 10.47 21.03
C ASN A 16 -7.21 9.81 19.69
N LEU A 17 -7.55 8.53 19.56
CA LEU A 17 -7.33 7.73 18.36
C LEU A 17 -8.67 7.46 17.67
N LYS A 18 -8.84 7.99 16.46
CA LYS A 18 -10.03 7.83 15.62
C LYS A 18 -9.69 7.05 14.34
N PHE A 19 -10.59 6.15 13.95
CA PHE A 19 -10.60 5.54 12.61
C PHE A 19 -11.71 6.22 11.81
N LYS A 20 -11.38 6.83 10.68
CA LYS A 20 -12.33 7.52 9.81
C LYS A 20 -12.33 6.93 8.40
N ILE A 21 -13.53 6.78 7.82
CA ILE A 21 -13.78 6.44 6.43
C ILE A 21 -14.36 7.66 5.75
N TYR A 22 -13.86 7.99 4.57
CA TYR A 22 -14.25 9.18 3.81
C TYR A 22 -15.22 8.80 2.71
N ASN A 23 -16.36 9.49 2.64
CA ASN A 23 -17.41 9.22 1.66
C ASN A 23 -17.65 10.40 0.71
N SER A 24 -17.48 11.63 1.16
CA SER A 24 -17.67 12.81 0.31
C SER A 24 -16.49 13.00 -0.68
N LYS A 25 -16.79 13.45 -1.89
CA LYS A 25 -15.77 13.68 -2.93
C LYS A 25 -14.73 14.73 -2.53
N SER A 26 -15.17 15.79 -1.86
CA SER A 26 -14.29 16.87 -1.39
C SER A 26 -13.30 16.38 -0.33
N GLU A 27 -13.78 15.66 0.70
CA GLU A 27 -12.90 15.07 1.71
C GLU A 27 -11.90 14.09 1.08
N LYS A 28 -12.36 13.22 0.17
CA LYS A 28 -11.49 12.24 -0.49
C LYS A 28 -10.37 12.91 -1.28
N THR A 29 -10.65 14.00 -1.97
CA THR A 29 -9.64 14.78 -2.71
C THR A 29 -8.57 15.33 -1.77
N SER A 30 -8.97 15.93 -0.65
CA SER A 30 -8.04 16.47 0.36
C SER A 30 -7.17 15.35 0.95
N ILE A 31 -7.78 14.23 1.35
CA ILE A 31 -7.07 13.10 1.97
C ILE A 31 -6.15 12.38 0.98
N LEU A 32 -6.48 12.33 -0.30
CA LEU A 32 -5.58 11.81 -1.34
C LEU A 32 -4.32 12.68 -1.48
N ASN A 33 -4.45 14.01 -1.45
CA ASN A 33 -3.28 14.88 -1.45
C ASN A 33 -2.36 14.55 -0.28
N GLU A 34 -2.90 14.45 0.95
CA GLU A 34 -2.12 14.12 2.14
C GLU A 34 -1.50 12.72 2.05
N LEU A 35 -2.23 11.72 1.53
CA LEU A 35 -1.69 10.38 1.29
C LEU A 35 -0.45 10.42 0.40
N PHE A 36 -0.49 11.18 -0.69
CA PHE A 36 0.62 11.30 -1.63
C PHE A 36 1.81 12.03 -1.00
N VAL A 37 1.58 13.11 -0.25
CA VAL A 37 2.63 13.82 0.50
C VAL A 37 3.32 12.88 1.47
N GLN A 38 2.57 12.21 2.35
CA GLN A 38 3.13 11.27 3.34
C GLN A 38 3.92 10.14 2.67
N LYS A 39 3.40 9.61 1.55
CA LYS A 39 4.04 8.50 0.86
C LYS A 39 5.33 8.94 0.17
N ASN A 40 5.36 10.10 -0.45
CA ASN A 40 6.56 10.63 -1.08
C ASN A 40 7.64 10.93 -0.04
N ILE A 41 7.32 11.59 1.07
CA ILE A 41 8.27 11.82 2.19
C ILE A 41 8.87 10.49 2.64
N ARG A 42 8.05 9.47 2.86
CA ARG A 42 8.51 8.16 3.30
C ARG A 42 9.34 7.40 2.26
N LEU A 43 9.08 7.59 0.98
CA LEU A 43 9.87 6.97 -0.09
C LEU A 43 11.23 7.67 -0.23
N SER A 44 11.24 9.00 -0.18
CA SER A 44 12.47 9.79 -0.22
C SER A 44 13.38 9.49 0.96
N SER A 45 12.85 9.31 2.18
CA SER A 45 13.64 8.91 3.36
C SER A 45 14.32 7.54 3.19
N LYS A 46 13.86 6.73 2.23
CA LYS A 46 14.43 5.42 1.87
C LYS A 46 15.32 5.45 0.62
N GLY A 47 15.62 6.63 0.10
CA GLY A 47 16.38 6.81 -1.13
C GLY A 47 15.62 6.37 -2.39
N ILE A 48 14.28 6.38 -2.34
CA ILE A 48 13.42 6.03 -3.46
C ILE A 48 12.73 7.31 -3.93
N GLU A 49 13.25 7.90 -5.00
CA GLU A 49 12.74 9.15 -5.56
C GLU A 49 11.75 8.88 -6.71
N ASP A 50 10.87 9.83 -6.98
CA ASP A 50 9.98 9.90 -8.15
C ASP A 50 9.02 8.72 -8.39
N ILE A 51 8.61 7.99 -7.37
CA ILE A 51 7.68 6.88 -7.56
C ILE A 51 6.25 7.35 -7.75
N LEU A 52 5.82 8.36 -6.98
CA LEU A 52 4.47 8.92 -7.10
C LEU A 52 4.53 10.34 -7.65
N LYS A 53 4.25 10.46 -8.94
CA LYS A 53 4.25 11.72 -9.66
C LYS A 53 2.88 12.43 -9.55
N SER A 54 2.85 13.72 -9.89
CA SER A 54 1.61 14.49 -9.94
C SER A 54 0.54 13.85 -10.84
N LYS A 55 0.95 13.26 -11.97
CA LYS A 55 0.04 12.51 -12.86
C LYS A 55 -0.63 11.30 -12.18
N ASP A 56 0.06 10.65 -11.25
CA ASP A 56 -0.52 9.52 -10.52
C ASP A 56 -1.58 10.03 -9.54
N LEU A 57 -1.34 11.13 -8.83
CA LEU A 57 -2.33 11.77 -7.98
C LEU A 57 -3.58 12.18 -8.77
N GLU A 58 -3.40 12.78 -9.94
CA GLU A 58 -4.51 13.15 -10.82
C GLU A 58 -5.31 11.92 -11.30
N PHE A 59 -4.65 10.81 -11.57
CA PHE A 59 -5.33 9.55 -11.87
C PHE A 59 -6.24 9.12 -10.71
N TYR A 60 -5.74 9.11 -9.46
CA TYR A 60 -6.55 8.71 -8.30
C TYR A 60 -7.71 9.68 -8.05
N LYS A 61 -7.50 10.99 -8.20
CA LYS A 61 -8.57 11.99 -8.09
C LYS A 61 -9.66 11.77 -9.14
N LYS A 62 -9.28 11.57 -10.40
CA LYS A 62 -10.22 11.29 -11.50
C LYS A 62 -10.96 9.97 -11.27
N PHE A 63 -10.28 8.95 -10.71
CA PHE A 63 -10.89 7.68 -10.38
C PHE A 63 -11.96 7.83 -9.29
N GLU A 64 -11.72 8.66 -8.26
CA GLU A 64 -12.70 8.94 -7.20
C GLU A 64 -13.93 9.73 -7.70
N GLN A 65 -13.78 10.48 -8.78
CA GLN A 65 -14.88 11.25 -9.37
C GLN A 65 -15.81 10.37 -10.22
N LYS A 66 -15.29 9.28 -10.78
CA LYS A 66 -16.06 8.36 -11.61
C LYS A 66 -16.91 7.42 -10.75
N SER A 67 -18.09 7.09 -11.26
CA SER A 67 -18.92 6.02 -10.75
C SER A 67 -18.68 4.76 -11.60
N PHE A 68 -18.55 3.64 -10.95
CA PHE A 68 -18.40 2.32 -11.59
C PHE A 68 -19.46 1.39 -11.00
N ASP A 69 -20.15 0.63 -11.82
CA ASP A 69 -21.24 -0.24 -11.39
C ASP A 69 -20.79 -1.29 -10.36
N ASN A 70 -19.60 -1.84 -10.55
CA ASN A 70 -19.11 -2.98 -9.76
C ASN A 70 -17.88 -2.67 -8.91
N ILE A 71 -17.33 -1.45 -8.96
CA ILE A 71 -16.14 -1.05 -8.22
C ILE A 71 -16.48 0.09 -7.26
N LYS A 72 -16.19 -0.10 -5.99
CA LYS A 72 -16.30 0.95 -4.97
C LYS A 72 -14.92 1.31 -4.43
N THR A 73 -14.61 2.59 -4.38
CA THR A 73 -13.39 3.07 -3.74
C THR A 73 -13.55 3.09 -2.23
N HIS A 74 -12.46 2.88 -1.52
CA HIS A 74 -12.39 2.99 -0.07
C HIS A 74 -11.19 3.82 0.34
N LEU A 75 -11.45 4.93 0.99
CA LEU A 75 -10.44 5.80 1.56
C LEU A 75 -10.66 5.92 3.07
N SER A 76 -9.64 5.64 3.83
CA SER A 76 -9.72 5.65 5.30
C SER A 76 -8.42 6.10 5.94
N SER A 77 -8.50 6.54 7.18
CA SER A 77 -7.33 6.94 7.94
C SER A 77 -7.41 6.55 9.42
N LEU A 78 -6.23 6.55 10.06
CA LEU A 78 -6.07 6.70 11.49
C LEU A 78 -5.68 8.14 11.80
N ILE A 79 -6.40 8.74 12.73
CA ILE A 79 -6.18 10.09 13.23
C ILE A 79 -5.81 9.97 14.71
N PHE A 80 -4.73 10.63 15.11
CA PHE A 80 -4.31 10.71 16.51
C PHE A 80 -4.12 12.16 16.91
N ASN A 81 -4.89 12.63 17.90
CA ASN A 81 -4.92 14.04 18.32
C ASN A 81 -5.07 14.98 17.12
N ASP A 82 -6.07 14.70 16.29
CA ASP A 82 -6.45 15.41 15.06
C ASP A 82 -5.38 15.40 13.94
N GLU A 83 -4.28 14.68 14.12
CA GLU A 83 -3.25 14.46 13.11
C GLU A 83 -3.49 13.16 12.32
N LEU A 84 -3.39 13.23 10.98
CA LEU A 84 -3.46 12.07 10.08
C LEU A 84 -2.15 11.28 10.15
N ILE A 85 -2.15 10.12 10.84
CA ILE A 85 -0.95 9.31 11.04
C ILE A 85 -0.80 8.16 10.06
N VAL A 86 -1.90 7.61 9.56
CA VAL A 86 -1.92 6.57 8.53
C VAL A 86 -3.12 6.81 7.62
N ILE A 87 -2.91 6.69 6.32
CA ILE A 87 -3.97 6.79 5.32
C ILE A 87 -3.89 5.56 4.42
N HIS A 88 -5.04 5.08 3.95
CA HIS A 88 -5.12 3.96 3.03
C HIS A 88 -6.19 4.23 1.97
N TRP A 89 -5.82 4.04 0.72
CA TRP A 89 -6.73 3.97 -0.41
C TRP A 89 -6.76 2.55 -0.99
N GLY A 90 -7.95 2.06 -1.30
CA GLY A 90 -8.17 0.75 -1.88
C GLY A 90 -9.49 0.68 -2.66
N ILE A 91 -9.80 -0.49 -3.18
CA ILE A 91 -11.03 -0.74 -3.92
C ILE A 91 -11.75 -1.99 -3.41
N ILE A 92 -13.05 -2.03 -3.66
CA ILE A 92 -13.91 -3.19 -3.41
C ILE A 92 -14.49 -3.62 -4.76
N TYR A 93 -14.29 -4.89 -5.10
CA TYR A 93 -14.83 -5.50 -6.29
C TYR A 93 -15.26 -6.94 -5.99
N LYS A 94 -16.49 -7.34 -6.35
CA LYS A 94 -17.03 -8.70 -6.15
C LYS A 94 -16.76 -9.26 -4.75
N LYS A 95 -17.16 -8.56 -3.70
CA LYS A 95 -16.94 -8.93 -2.29
C LYS A 95 -15.48 -9.11 -1.86
N ARG A 96 -14.53 -8.58 -2.63
CA ARG A 96 -13.10 -8.57 -2.33
C ARG A 96 -12.64 -7.15 -2.06
N PHE A 97 -11.95 -6.95 -0.94
CA PHE A 97 -11.25 -5.70 -0.62
C PHE A 97 -9.81 -5.78 -1.08
N TYR A 98 -9.37 -4.85 -1.90
CA TYR A 98 -7.99 -4.74 -2.36
C TYR A 98 -7.26 -3.65 -1.57
N TYR A 99 -6.26 -4.07 -0.79
CA TYR A 99 -5.40 -3.19 -0.02
C TYR A 99 -4.28 -2.65 -0.92
N LEU A 100 -4.47 -1.46 -1.50
CA LEU A 100 -3.63 -0.99 -2.60
C LEU A 100 -2.57 0.03 -2.17
N LEU A 101 -2.98 1.19 -1.67
CA LEU A 101 -2.10 2.33 -1.47
C LEU A 101 -2.12 2.81 -0.01
N PRO A 102 -1.30 2.22 0.88
CA PRO A 102 -1.11 2.73 2.23
C PRO A 102 -0.05 3.82 2.27
N SER A 103 -0.24 4.81 3.12
CA SER A 103 0.79 5.74 3.58
C SER A 103 0.85 5.75 5.10
N MET A 104 1.95 6.20 5.65
CA MET A 104 2.13 6.35 7.09
C MET A 104 3.12 7.49 7.35
N LYS A 105 2.74 8.42 8.21
CA LYS A 105 3.61 9.49 8.66
C LYS A 105 4.76 8.91 9.49
N GLU A 106 5.97 9.35 9.22
CA GLU A 106 7.14 8.96 10.00
C GLU A 106 7.27 9.89 11.22
N ASN A 107 6.94 9.35 12.38
CA ASN A 107 7.01 10.06 13.66
C ASN A 107 7.23 9.09 14.83
N GLN A 108 7.27 9.63 16.05
CA GLN A 108 7.47 8.85 17.27
C GLN A 108 6.40 7.77 17.52
N LEU A 109 5.23 7.87 16.88
CA LEU A 109 4.14 6.88 17.02
C LEU A 109 4.43 5.57 16.31
N ASN A 110 5.48 5.50 15.47
CA ASN A 110 5.86 4.30 14.72
C ASN A 110 6.16 3.09 15.63
N LYS A 111 6.65 3.33 16.84
CA LYS A 111 6.84 2.28 17.88
C LYS A 111 5.55 1.53 18.22
N TYR A 112 4.39 2.15 18.06
CA TYR A 112 3.08 1.53 18.28
C TYR A 112 2.54 0.83 17.03
N SER A 113 3.26 0.86 15.91
CA SER A 113 2.89 0.22 14.64
C SER A 113 1.51 0.62 14.13
N PRO A 114 1.23 1.92 13.90
CA PRO A 114 -0.10 2.41 13.52
C PRO A 114 -0.57 1.83 12.18
N GLY A 115 0.33 1.53 11.24
CA GLY A 115 -0.02 0.84 9.99
C GLY A 115 -0.62 -0.56 10.22
N ARG A 116 -0.08 -1.35 11.16
CA ARG A 116 -0.66 -2.66 11.52
C ARG A 116 -2.01 -2.50 12.22
N LEU A 117 -2.19 -1.43 12.98
CA LEU A 117 -3.47 -1.13 13.61
C LEU A 117 -4.52 -0.79 12.55
N LEU A 118 -4.18 0.03 11.55
CA LEU A 118 -5.09 0.32 10.43
C LEU A 118 -5.51 -0.95 9.70
N ILE A 119 -4.56 -1.85 9.37
CA ILE A 119 -4.87 -3.16 8.74
C ILE A 119 -5.89 -3.93 9.59
N SER A 120 -5.68 -4.03 10.90
CA SER A 120 -6.61 -4.71 11.80
C SER A 120 -8.03 -4.12 11.77
N LEU A 121 -8.13 -2.80 11.69
CA LEU A 121 -9.41 -2.10 11.60
C LEU A 121 -10.09 -2.30 10.24
N LEU A 122 -9.32 -2.28 9.16
CA LEU A 122 -9.80 -2.52 7.81
C LEU A 122 -10.32 -3.96 7.64
N ILE A 123 -9.60 -4.95 8.18
CA ILE A 123 -10.06 -6.36 8.17
C ILE A 123 -11.38 -6.48 8.93
N ARG A 124 -11.50 -5.91 10.13
CA ARG A 124 -12.75 -5.93 10.90
C ARG A 124 -13.89 -5.23 10.16
N TRP A 125 -13.60 -4.09 9.57
CA TRP A 125 -14.58 -3.39 8.74
C TRP A 125 -14.99 -4.23 7.53
N SER A 126 -14.06 -4.88 6.83
CA SER A 126 -14.37 -5.78 5.72
C SER A 126 -15.29 -6.92 6.14
N ILE A 127 -15.05 -7.53 7.29
CA ILE A 127 -15.91 -8.55 7.88
C ILE A 127 -17.31 -7.99 8.17
N SER A 128 -17.41 -6.81 8.78
CA SER A 128 -18.71 -6.17 9.06
C SER A 128 -19.51 -5.84 7.79
N LYS A 129 -18.80 -5.64 6.67
CA LYS A 129 -19.40 -5.43 5.34
C LYS A 129 -19.66 -6.73 4.57
N LYS A 130 -19.46 -7.88 5.22
CA LYS A 130 -19.64 -9.22 4.62
C LYS A 130 -18.80 -9.43 3.36
N LEU A 131 -17.59 -8.83 3.33
CA LEU A 131 -16.61 -9.10 2.28
C LEU A 131 -15.95 -10.45 2.54
N GLU A 132 -15.73 -11.22 1.47
CA GLU A 132 -15.24 -12.60 1.57
C GLU A 132 -13.72 -12.67 1.58
N VAL A 133 -13.06 -11.71 0.93
CA VAL A 133 -11.60 -11.70 0.77
C VAL A 133 -11.03 -10.33 1.11
N PHE A 134 -9.98 -10.31 1.93
CA PHE A 134 -9.09 -9.17 2.12
C PHE A 134 -7.78 -9.47 1.39
N ASP A 135 -7.55 -8.79 0.26
CA ASP A 135 -6.44 -9.02 -0.65
C ASP A 135 -5.34 -7.98 -0.43
N PHE A 136 -4.17 -8.43 -0.01
CA PHE A 136 -2.99 -7.57 0.16
C PHE A 136 -2.28 -7.24 -1.16
N THR A 137 -2.80 -7.70 -2.26
CA THR A 137 -2.27 -7.47 -3.61
C THR A 137 -0.83 -7.96 -3.81
N LEU A 138 -0.12 -7.39 -4.78
CA LEU A 138 1.23 -7.78 -5.14
C LEU A 138 2.26 -7.51 -4.04
N GLY A 139 3.27 -8.37 -3.98
CA GLY A 139 4.43 -8.21 -3.11
C GLY A 139 4.53 -9.30 -2.04
N ASP A 140 5.76 -9.60 -1.63
CA ASP A 140 6.11 -10.63 -0.64
C ASP A 140 6.66 -10.00 0.65
N GLU A 141 6.06 -8.89 1.08
CA GLU A 141 6.48 -8.21 2.29
C GLU A 141 6.10 -9.03 3.54
N ASN A 142 7.05 -9.15 4.45
CA ASN A 142 6.92 -10.01 5.64
C ASN A 142 5.67 -9.73 6.49
N TYR A 143 5.21 -8.46 6.52
CA TYR A 143 4.01 -8.15 7.30
C TYR A 143 2.76 -8.81 6.72
N LYS A 144 2.67 -9.01 5.39
CA LYS A 144 1.52 -9.67 4.73
C LYS A 144 1.37 -11.11 5.18
N LYS A 145 2.49 -11.83 5.34
CA LYS A 145 2.50 -13.23 5.80
C LYS A 145 1.85 -13.42 7.17
N SER A 146 1.94 -12.41 8.04
CA SER A 146 1.33 -12.46 9.38
C SER A 146 -0.20 -12.22 9.38
N TRP A 147 -0.77 -11.81 8.25
CA TRP A 147 -2.19 -11.53 8.09
C TRP A 147 -2.88 -12.46 7.10
N SER A 148 -2.14 -13.04 6.16
CA SER A 148 -2.65 -13.88 5.09
C SER A 148 -2.78 -15.34 5.54
N ASN A 149 -3.88 -15.97 5.16
CA ASN A 149 -4.10 -17.41 5.31
C ASN A 149 -3.95 -18.16 3.98
N LYS A 150 -3.91 -17.46 2.86
CA LYS A 150 -3.70 -18.00 1.51
C LYS A 150 -2.76 -17.11 0.70
N ASN A 151 -1.98 -17.72 -0.20
CA ASN A 151 -1.15 -17.04 -1.17
C ASN A 151 -1.56 -17.46 -2.57
N SER A 152 -1.60 -16.50 -3.49
CA SER A 152 -1.79 -16.74 -4.92
C SER A 152 -0.52 -16.34 -5.66
N TYR A 153 -0.10 -17.17 -6.61
CA TYR A 153 1.03 -16.88 -7.45
C TYR A 153 0.58 -16.17 -8.72
N LEU A 154 1.29 -15.11 -9.09
CA LEU A 154 1.12 -14.43 -10.37
C LEU A 154 2.30 -14.79 -11.28
N PHE A 155 1.97 -15.13 -12.51
CA PHE A 155 2.95 -15.51 -13.51
C PHE A 155 3.08 -14.40 -14.56
N ASN A 156 4.31 -14.10 -14.96
CA ASN A 156 4.56 -13.22 -16.09
C ASN A 156 4.80 -14.07 -17.33
N TYR A 157 4.02 -13.82 -18.38
CA TYR A 157 4.28 -14.34 -19.71
C TYR A 157 4.99 -13.29 -20.53
N VAL A 158 6.08 -13.66 -21.19
CA VAL A 158 6.84 -12.80 -22.07
C VAL A 158 7.21 -13.60 -23.31
N GLU A 159 6.86 -13.08 -24.48
CA GLU A 159 7.13 -13.66 -25.80
C GLU A 159 7.79 -12.60 -26.69
N SER A 160 8.73 -13.03 -27.53
CA SER A 160 9.33 -12.18 -28.55
C SER A 160 8.71 -12.51 -29.91
N LYS A 161 8.24 -11.48 -30.62
CA LYS A 161 7.66 -11.61 -31.97
C LYS A 161 8.56 -11.06 -33.10
N SER A 162 9.78 -10.62 -32.76
CA SER A 162 10.74 -10.07 -33.70
C SER A 162 12.17 -10.28 -33.26
N LEU A 163 13.12 -10.22 -34.16
CA LEU A 163 14.56 -10.32 -33.86
C LEU A 163 15.01 -9.21 -32.89
N ASN A 164 14.54 -7.97 -33.09
CA ASN A 164 14.86 -6.87 -32.18
C ASN A 164 14.19 -7.05 -30.80
N GLY A 165 13.00 -7.64 -30.75
CA GLY A 165 12.30 -7.99 -29.51
C GLY A 165 13.00 -9.12 -28.74
N PHE A 166 13.78 -9.97 -29.42
CA PHE A 166 14.48 -11.09 -28.77
C PHE A 166 15.55 -10.60 -27.78
N ASN A 167 16.29 -9.57 -28.11
CA ASN A 167 17.27 -8.98 -27.17
C ASN A 167 16.58 -8.42 -25.92
N LEU A 168 15.45 -7.72 -26.11
CA LEU A 168 14.65 -7.23 -24.97
C LEU A 168 14.09 -8.39 -24.14
N PHE A 169 13.61 -9.45 -24.78
CA PHE A 169 13.15 -10.67 -24.12
C PHE A 169 14.25 -11.29 -23.24
N LEU A 170 15.48 -11.43 -23.74
CA LEU A 170 16.62 -11.92 -22.97
C LEU A 170 16.92 -11.03 -21.77
N LEU A 171 16.94 -9.71 -21.95
CA LEU A 171 17.14 -8.75 -20.85
C LEU A 171 16.06 -8.87 -19.78
N ILE A 172 14.80 -9.02 -20.17
CA ILE A 172 13.69 -9.22 -19.22
C ILE A 172 13.86 -10.55 -18.47
N LYS A 173 14.18 -11.64 -19.17
CA LYS A 173 14.43 -12.97 -18.56
C LYS A 173 15.60 -12.92 -17.57
N LEU A 174 16.70 -12.28 -17.96
CA LEU A 174 17.86 -12.09 -17.09
C LEU A 174 17.50 -11.27 -15.84
N LYS A 175 16.77 -10.16 -16.02
CA LYS A 175 16.31 -9.34 -14.90
C LYS A 175 15.41 -10.11 -13.93
N LEU A 176 14.49 -10.92 -14.45
CA LEU A 176 13.61 -11.76 -13.63
C LEU A 176 14.38 -12.85 -12.89
N PHE A 177 15.37 -13.45 -13.55
CA PHE A 177 16.26 -14.45 -12.97
C PHE A 177 17.13 -13.86 -11.84
N LEU A 178 17.78 -12.73 -12.09
CA LEU A 178 18.55 -12.00 -11.07
C LEU A 178 17.69 -11.60 -9.86
N LYS A 179 16.47 -11.11 -10.10
CA LYS A 179 15.50 -10.78 -9.04
C LYS A 179 15.10 -12.02 -8.21
N ARG A 180 15.07 -13.21 -8.82
CA ARG A 180 14.75 -14.47 -8.14
C ARG A 180 15.90 -14.93 -7.22
N ILE A 181 17.16 -14.69 -7.65
CA ILE A 181 18.36 -15.03 -6.88
C ILE A 181 18.58 -13.99 -5.78
N ASP A 182 18.33 -12.72 -6.04
CA ASP A 182 18.55 -11.60 -5.10
C ASP A 182 17.50 -11.53 -4.00
N LYS A 183 17.28 -12.63 -3.29
CA LYS A 183 16.35 -12.71 -2.14
C LYS A 183 16.65 -11.71 -1.02
N LYS A 184 17.88 -11.18 -0.95
CA LYS A 184 18.37 -10.27 0.11
C LYS A 184 18.58 -8.83 -0.35
N ASN A 185 18.17 -8.46 -1.59
CA ASN A 185 18.41 -7.14 -2.18
C ASN A 185 19.89 -6.69 -2.20
N TYR A 186 20.84 -7.63 -2.24
CA TYR A 186 22.27 -7.33 -2.30
C TYR A 186 22.64 -6.55 -3.55
N LEU A 187 22.09 -6.93 -4.71
CA LEU A 187 22.34 -6.24 -5.98
C LEU A 187 21.85 -4.80 -5.97
N ARG A 188 20.71 -4.52 -5.31
CA ARG A 188 20.21 -3.14 -5.15
C ARG A 188 21.16 -2.30 -4.29
N LYS A 189 21.75 -2.87 -3.24
CA LYS A 189 22.73 -2.16 -2.40
C LYS A 189 24.00 -1.83 -3.19
N ILE A 190 24.50 -2.77 -4.00
CA ILE A 190 25.69 -2.55 -4.83
C ILE A 190 25.42 -1.45 -5.87
N VAL A 191 24.29 -1.50 -6.59
CA VAL A 191 23.93 -0.48 -7.59
C VAL A 191 23.72 0.91 -6.97
N SER A 192 23.18 1.00 -5.75
CA SER A 192 23.04 2.27 -5.04
C SER A 192 24.37 2.85 -4.56
N THR A 193 25.37 2.00 -4.31
CA THR A 193 26.73 2.43 -3.90
C THR A 193 27.56 2.91 -5.10
N ILE A 194 27.36 2.34 -6.29
CA ILE A 194 28.06 2.73 -7.53
C ILE A 194 27.50 4.04 -8.12
N LYS A 195 26.27 4.43 -7.76
CA LYS A 195 25.64 5.68 -8.22
C LYS A 195 25.92 6.90 -7.32
N LYS A 196 26.69 6.75 -6.29
CA LYS A 196 27.27 7.81 -5.48
C LYS A 196 28.71 8.07 -5.90
#